data_04906ed85dd705f834aabe65976f367d
#
_entry.id   04906ed85dd705f834aabe65976f367d
#
_cell.length_a   1.000
_cell.length_b   1.000
_cell.length_c   1.000
_cell.angle_alpha   90.00
_cell.angle_beta   90.00
_cell.angle_gamma   90.00
#
_symmetry.space_group_name_H-M   'P 1'
#
loop_
_entity.id
_entity.type
_entity.pdbx_description
1 polymer ?
#
loop_
_entity_poly.entity_id
_entity_poly.type
_entity_poly.pdbx_seq_one_letter_code
_entity_poly.pdbx_strand_id
1 'polypeptide(L)'
;MLPPVPEAPPDNKPAAFLPAFVAAITRPPKASRGRFILAMCVALTADLLFWWLGEALPVVTDFAVAFVLALCLGGFSVELLAACIAEATPGVGLLPAWSVAVPILWARANAARRGREAAARR
;
A
#
# COMPACT_ATOMS: atom_id res chain seq x y z
N MET A 1 41.99 39.43 -13.57
CA MET A 1 40.67 39.07 -13.04
C MET A 1 40.30 37.76 -13.66
N LEU A 2 40.31 36.67 -12.87
CA LEU A 2 39.89 35.36 -13.34
C LEU A 2 38.35 35.31 -13.28
N PRO A 3 37.67 34.68 -14.31
CA PRO A 3 36.23 34.50 -14.25
C PRO A 3 35.81 33.59 -13.09
N PRO A 4 34.64 33.81 -12.48
CA PRO A 4 34.13 32.96 -11.41
C PRO A 4 34.04 31.51 -11.86
N VAL A 5 34.50 30.59 -11.01
CA VAL A 5 34.36 29.14 -11.24
C VAL A 5 32.86 28.82 -11.25
N PRO A 6 32.36 28.11 -12.28
CA PRO A 6 30.97 27.70 -12.29
C PRO A 6 30.66 26.83 -11.08
N GLU A 7 29.60 27.18 -10.34
CA GLU A 7 29.09 26.36 -9.22
C GLU A 7 28.75 24.98 -9.73
N ALA A 8 29.25 23.95 -9.03
CA ALA A 8 28.92 22.57 -9.34
C ALA A 8 27.40 22.37 -9.26
N PRO A 9 26.79 21.62 -10.20
CA PRO A 9 25.36 21.35 -10.15
C PRO A 9 25.00 20.67 -8.82
N PRO A 10 23.81 20.98 -8.26
CA PRO A 10 23.39 20.40 -6.98
C PRO A 10 23.40 18.88 -7.05
N ASP A 11 24.07 18.29 -6.09
CA ASP A 11 24.24 16.85 -5.91
C ASP A 11 22.86 16.19 -5.91
N ASN A 12 22.46 15.57 -7.03
CA ASN A 12 21.24 14.79 -7.17
C ASN A 12 21.37 13.51 -6.33
N LYS A 13 21.08 13.63 -5.04
CA LYS A 13 21.20 12.54 -4.07
C LYS A 13 20.12 11.49 -4.29
N PRO A 14 20.41 10.35 -4.92
CA PRO A 14 19.48 9.21 -4.96
C PRO A 14 19.19 8.65 -3.56
N ALA A 15 19.98 9.04 -2.56
CA ALA A 15 19.84 8.65 -1.15
C ALA A 15 18.53 9.11 -0.48
N ALA A 16 17.80 10.09 -1.04
CA ALA A 16 16.56 10.59 -0.45
C ALA A 16 15.31 9.80 -0.88
N PHE A 17 15.38 9.04 -1.97
CA PHE A 17 14.22 8.31 -2.50
C PHE A 17 13.76 7.16 -1.57
N LEU A 18 14.70 6.33 -1.11
CA LEU A 18 14.38 5.18 -0.26
C LEU A 18 13.70 5.57 1.06
N PRO A 19 14.21 6.50 1.86
CA PRO A 19 13.54 6.90 3.11
C PRO A 19 12.18 7.58 2.83
N ALA A 20 12.05 8.36 1.77
CA ALA A 20 10.78 8.96 1.38
C ALA A 20 9.75 7.90 0.95
N PHE A 21 10.16 6.90 0.19
CA PHE A 21 9.32 5.76 -0.22
C PHE A 21 8.88 4.95 1.01
N VAL A 22 9.80 4.56 1.89
CA VAL A 22 9.48 3.84 3.12
C VAL A 22 8.50 4.65 3.97
N ALA A 23 8.73 5.95 4.16
CA ALA A 23 7.82 6.81 4.88
C ALA A 23 6.43 6.89 4.23
N ALA A 24 6.34 6.85 2.91
CA ALA A 24 5.07 6.88 2.18
C ALA A 24 4.26 5.60 2.39
N ILE A 25 4.88 4.42 2.27
CA ILE A 25 4.19 3.12 2.40
C ILE A 25 3.87 2.73 3.85
N THR A 26 4.58 3.29 4.83
CA THR A 26 4.33 3.04 6.25
C THR A 26 3.26 3.96 6.85
N ARG A 27 2.82 4.99 6.13
CA ARG A 27 1.75 5.87 6.62
C ARG A 27 0.43 5.13 6.71
N PRO A 28 -0.34 5.31 7.83
CA PRO A 28 -1.66 4.74 7.92
C PRO A 28 -2.59 5.36 6.87
N PRO A 29 -3.46 4.57 6.22
CA PRO A 29 -4.38 5.08 5.21
C PRO A 29 -5.36 6.07 5.80
N LYS A 30 -5.71 7.12 5.02
CA LYS A 30 -6.64 8.18 5.42
C LYS A 30 -8.06 7.95 4.88
N ALA A 31 -8.36 6.74 4.44
CA ALA A 31 -9.63 6.41 3.82
C ALA A 31 -10.81 6.52 4.79
N SER A 32 -11.98 6.88 4.28
CA SER A 32 -13.24 6.87 5.03
C SER A 32 -13.72 5.43 5.26
N ARG A 33 -14.67 5.26 6.19
CA ARG A 33 -15.26 3.95 6.48
C ARG A 33 -15.86 3.30 5.23
N GLY A 34 -16.57 4.08 4.38
CA GLY A 34 -17.15 3.57 3.14
C GLY A 34 -16.10 3.06 2.15
N ARG A 35 -14.96 3.75 2.05
CA ARG A 35 -13.84 3.33 1.19
C ARG A 35 -13.19 2.04 1.68
N PHE A 36 -13.13 1.82 3.00
CA PHE A 36 -12.67 0.54 3.56
C PHE A 36 -13.65 -0.60 3.27
N ILE A 37 -14.96 -0.35 3.36
CA ILE A 37 -15.98 -1.35 3.00
C ILE A 37 -15.86 -1.71 1.51
N LEU A 38 -15.72 -0.71 0.65
CA LEU A 38 -15.50 -0.93 -0.78
C LEU A 38 -14.20 -1.74 -1.04
N ALA A 39 -13.10 -1.37 -0.38
CA ALA A 39 -11.84 -2.10 -0.47
C ALA A 39 -11.99 -3.56 0.00
N MET A 40 -12.77 -3.82 1.05
CA MET A 40 -13.05 -5.18 1.51
C MET A 40 -13.86 -5.97 0.48
N CYS A 41 -14.87 -5.36 -0.14
CA CYS A 41 -15.63 -6.02 -1.20
C CYS A 41 -14.73 -6.37 -2.40
N VAL A 42 -13.85 -5.46 -2.81
CA VAL A 42 -12.88 -5.71 -3.89
C VAL A 42 -11.93 -6.84 -3.51
N ALA A 43 -11.37 -6.83 -2.30
CA ALA A 43 -10.46 -7.86 -1.81
C ALA A 43 -11.11 -9.25 -1.79
N LEU A 44 -12.31 -9.36 -1.21
CA LEU A 44 -13.06 -10.62 -1.17
C LEU A 44 -13.42 -11.13 -2.58
N THR A 45 -13.80 -10.21 -3.48
CA THR A 45 -14.09 -10.58 -4.87
C THR A 45 -12.84 -11.09 -5.57
N ALA A 46 -11.70 -10.45 -5.36
CA ALA A 46 -10.43 -10.88 -5.91
C ALA A 46 -10.05 -12.28 -5.40
N ASP A 47 -10.03 -12.49 -4.08
CA ASP A 47 -9.69 -13.77 -3.47
C ASP A 47 -10.62 -14.91 -3.97
N LEU A 48 -11.93 -14.64 -4.11
CA LEU A 48 -12.90 -15.63 -4.63
C LEU A 48 -12.70 -15.92 -6.12
N LEU A 49 -12.42 -14.89 -6.93
CA LEU A 49 -12.20 -15.07 -8.37
C LEU A 49 -10.93 -15.87 -8.62
N PHE A 50 -9.85 -15.62 -7.87
CA PHE A 50 -8.61 -16.39 -7.97
C PHE A 50 -8.80 -17.85 -7.60
N TRP A 51 -9.58 -18.11 -6.55
CA TRP A 51 -9.94 -19.48 -6.17
C TRP A 51 -10.66 -20.24 -7.30
N TRP A 52 -11.49 -19.53 -8.08
CA TRP A 52 -12.36 -20.15 -9.10
C TRP A 52 -11.75 -20.23 -10.49
N LEU A 53 -10.97 -19.22 -10.90
CA LEU A 53 -10.41 -19.11 -12.26
C LEU A 53 -9.04 -19.79 -12.43
N GLY A 54 -8.41 -20.20 -11.34
CA GLY A 54 -7.05 -20.73 -11.38
C GLY A 54 -6.04 -19.70 -11.88
N GLU A 55 -4.78 -20.06 -11.85
CA GLU A 55 -3.63 -19.17 -12.08
C GLU A 55 -3.39 -18.82 -13.57
N ALA A 56 -4.42 -18.40 -14.32
CA ALA A 56 -4.23 -18.15 -15.76
C ALA A 56 -3.38 -16.88 -16.06
N LEU A 57 -3.42 -15.85 -15.18
CA LEU A 57 -2.65 -14.60 -15.32
C LEU A 57 -2.33 -13.98 -13.94
N PRO A 58 -1.58 -14.66 -13.06
CA PRO A 58 -1.48 -14.26 -11.66
C PRO A 58 -0.88 -12.86 -11.47
N VAL A 59 0.28 -12.59 -12.04
CA VAL A 59 1.05 -11.36 -11.77
C VAL A 59 0.32 -10.09 -12.20
N VAL A 60 -0.28 -10.07 -13.39
CA VAL A 60 -0.95 -8.86 -13.93
C VAL A 60 -2.19 -8.55 -13.10
N THR A 61 -2.92 -9.58 -12.68
CA THR A 61 -4.14 -9.42 -11.90
C THR A 61 -3.86 -8.95 -10.48
N ASP A 62 -2.80 -9.47 -9.85
CA ASP A 62 -2.37 -9.04 -8.51
C ASP A 62 -1.99 -7.57 -8.48
N PHE A 63 -1.24 -7.10 -9.48
CA PHE A 63 -0.94 -5.68 -9.61
C PHE A 63 -2.18 -4.83 -9.83
N ALA A 64 -3.15 -5.31 -10.64
CA ALA A 64 -4.40 -4.60 -10.86
C ALA A 64 -5.22 -4.50 -9.57
N VAL A 65 -5.34 -5.60 -8.80
CA VAL A 65 -6.02 -5.60 -7.49
C VAL A 65 -5.31 -4.67 -6.51
N ALA A 66 -3.98 -4.78 -6.38
CA ALA A 66 -3.19 -3.89 -5.52
C ALA A 66 -3.40 -2.41 -5.88
N PHE A 67 -3.44 -2.09 -7.17
CA PHE A 67 -3.68 -0.73 -7.64
C PHE A 67 -5.09 -0.23 -7.29
N VAL A 68 -6.13 -1.04 -7.54
CA VAL A 68 -7.52 -0.69 -7.18
C VAL A 68 -7.67 -0.50 -5.67
N LEU A 69 -7.08 -1.38 -4.86
CA LEU A 69 -7.08 -1.25 -3.40
C LEU A 69 -6.34 0.01 -2.95
N ALA A 70 -5.20 0.33 -3.56
CA ALA A 70 -4.46 1.57 -3.27
C ALA A 70 -5.30 2.81 -3.59
N LEU A 71 -6.04 2.83 -4.69
CA LEU A 71 -6.99 3.92 -5.02
C LEU A 71 -8.12 4.01 -3.99
N CYS A 72 -8.70 2.90 -3.58
CA CYS A 72 -9.75 2.86 -2.55
C CYS A 72 -9.24 3.40 -1.20
N LEU A 73 -8.05 3.02 -0.80
CA LEU A 73 -7.47 3.36 0.51
C LEU A 73 -6.73 4.71 0.52
N GLY A 74 -6.52 5.31 -0.66
CA GLY A 74 -5.87 6.61 -0.81
C GLY A 74 -4.35 6.56 -0.77
N GLY A 75 -3.76 5.42 -1.13
CA GLY A 75 -2.33 5.25 -1.28
C GLY A 75 -1.87 3.80 -1.13
N PHE A 76 -0.66 3.55 -1.58
CA PHE A 76 0.02 2.27 -1.38
C PHE A 76 0.46 2.13 0.08
N SER A 77 0.42 0.90 0.59
CA SER A 77 0.86 0.59 1.96
C SER A 77 1.71 -0.68 1.98
N VAL A 78 2.48 -0.84 3.05
CA VAL A 78 3.33 -2.03 3.23
C VAL A 78 2.50 -3.33 3.28
N GLU A 79 1.28 -3.27 3.79
CA GLU A 79 0.37 -4.42 3.84
C GLU A 79 -0.11 -4.85 2.46
N LEU A 80 -0.43 -3.89 1.57
CA LEU A 80 -0.77 -4.19 0.18
C LEU A 80 0.43 -4.77 -0.57
N LEU A 81 1.62 -4.25 -0.31
CA LEU A 81 2.85 -4.80 -0.89
C LEU A 81 3.11 -6.23 -0.40
N ALA A 82 2.94 -6.47 0.91
CA ALA A 82 3.09 -7.82 1.48
C ALA A 82 2.06 -8.80 0.92
N ALA A 83 0.80 -8.38 0.74
CA ALA A 83 -0.23 -9.20 0.10
C ALA A 83 0.14 -9.54 -1.36
N CYS A 84 0.61 -8.56 -2.13
CA CYS A 84 1.06 -8.76 -3.50
C CYS A 84 2.22 -9.77 -3.60
N ILE A 85 3.20 -9.67 -2.68
CA ILE A 85 4.32 -10.63 -2.61
C ILE A 85 3.83 -12.03 -2.21
N ALA A 86 2.87 -12.12 -1.28
CA ALA A 86 2.30 -13.39 -0.83
C ALA A 86 1.58 -14.09 -1.99
N GLU A 87 0.74 -13.38 -2.75
CA GLU A 87 0.03 -13.92 -3.91
C GLU A 87 0.99 -14.33 -5.03
N ALA A 88 2.05 -13.55 -5.28
CA ALA A 88 3.06 -13.87 -6.28
C ALA A 88 3.97 -15.05 -5.88
N THR A 89 3.89 -15.54 -4.63
CA THR A 89 4.72 -16.65 -4.14
C THR A 89 4.00 -17.99 -4.41
N PRO A 90 4.58 -18.89 -5.24
CA PRO A 90 3.99 -20.19 -5.51
C PRO A 90 3.71 -20.98 -4.22
N GLY A 91 2.50 -21.49 -4.07
CA GLY A 91 2.05 -22.26 -2.90
C GLY A 91 1.52 -21.43 -1.73
N VAL A 92 1.75 -20.12 -1.71
CA VAL A 92 1.15 -19.19 -0.72
C VAL A 92 -0.15 -18.57 -1.25
N GLY A 93 -0.33 -18.49 -2.56
CA GLY A 93 -1.51 -17.91 -3.24
C GLY A 93 -2.85 -18.62 -2.97
N LEU A 94 -2.86 -19.69 -2.15
CA LEU A 94 -4.09 -20.28 -1.59
C LEU A 94 -4.61 -19.53 -0.36
N LEU A 95 -3.84 -18.60 0.19
CA LEU A 95 -4.25 -17.78 1.33
C LEU A 95 -4.99 -16.53 0.81
N PRO A 96 -6.09 -16.12 1.42
CA PRO A 96 -6.83 -14.94 1.04
C PRO A 96 -6.09 -13.67 1.50
N ALA A 97 -4.94 -13.37 0.86
CA ALA A 97 -4.02 -12.34 1.31
C ALA A 97 -4.64 -10.93 1.24
N TRP A 98 -5.47 -10.66 0.24
CA TRP A 98 -6.13 -9.35 0.09
C TRP A 98 -7.18 -9.09 1.17
N SER A 99 -8.03 -10.10 1.49
CA SER A 99 -9.03 -9.97 2.55
C SER A 99 -8.43 -9.94 3.95
N VAL A 100 -7.19 -10.38 4.14
CA VAL A 100 -6.43 -10.21 5.39
C VAL A 100 -5.78 -8.84 5.49
N ALA A 101 -5.21 -8.33 4.40
CA ALA A 101 -4.52 -7.03 4.37
C ALA A 101 -5.45 -5.85 4.71
N VAL A 102 -6.70 -5.85 4.19
CA VAL A 102 -7.64 -4.74 4.38
C VAL A 102 -8.07 -4.54 5.85
N PRO A 103 -8.41 -5.57 6.64
CA PRO A 103 -8.69 -5.41 8.08
C PRO A 103 -7.50 -4.91 8.88
N ILE A 104 -6.29 -5.35 8.56
CA ILE A 104 -5.06 -4.85 9.21
C ILE A 104 -4.91 -3.35 8.98
N LEU A 105 -5.09 -2.91 7.73
CA LEU A 105 -5.06 -1.50 7.38
C LEU A 105 -6.15 -0.68 8.09
N TRP A 106 -7.35 -1.24 8.21
CA TRP A 106 -8.43 -0.64 8.98
C TRP A 106 -8.07 -0.48 10.46
N ALA A 107 -7.52 -1.52 11.08
CA ALA A 107 -7.09 -1.47 12.47
C ALA A 107 -6.01 -0.40 12.70
N ARG A 108 -5.01 -0.32 11.81
CA ARG A 108 -3.96 0.72 11.85
C ARG A 108 -4.53 2.13 11.68
N ALA A 109 -5.45 2.33 10.73
CA ALA A 109 -6.08 3.62 10.51
C ALA A 109 -6.87 4.08 11.74
N ASN A 110 -7.60 3.16 12.39
CA ASN A 110 -8.35 3.45 13.61
C ASN A 110 -7.43 3.75 14.79
N ALA A 111 -6.34 3.02 14.97
CA ALA A 111 -5.35 3.29 16.01
C ALA A 111 -4.72 4.68 15.84
N ALA A 112 -4.37 5.05 14.61
CA ALA A 112 -3.82 6.36 14.29
C ALA A 112 -4.84 7.51 14.52
N ARG A 113 -6.14 7.27 14.29
CA ARG A 113 -7.20 8.25 14.62
C ARG A 113 -7.33 8.46 16.12
N ARG A 114 -7.42 7.38 16.90
CA ARG A 114 -7.50 7.44 18.38
C ARG A 114 -6.31 8.16 18.98
N GLY A 115 -5.10 7.89 18.48
CA GLY A 115 -3.89 8.59 18.94
C GLY A 115 -3.93 10.10 18.72
N ARG A 116 -4.45 10.54 17.55
CA ARG A 116 -4.63 11.99 17.27
C ARG A 116 -5.69 12.64 18.17
N GLU A 117 -6.81 11.97 18.38
CA GLU A 117 -7.88 12.47 19.28
C GLU A 117 -7.38 12.58 20.72
N ALA A 118 -6.61 11.61 21.20
CA ALA A 118 -6.01 11.65 22.54
C ALA A 118 -4.99 12.80 22.69
N ALA A 119 -4.18 13.05 21.65
CA ALA A 119 -3.24 14.17 21.64
C ALA A 119 -3.90 15.53 21.61
N ALA A 120 -5.04 15.66 20.91
CA ALA A 120 -5.81 16.90 20.82
C ALA A 120 -6.55 17.27 22.13
N ARG A 121 -6.73 16.32 23.06
CA ARG A 121 -7.40 16.53 24.37
C ARG A 121 -6.43 16.94 25.49
N ARG A 122 -5.13 16.96 25.24
CA ARG A 122 -4.09 17.38 26.22
C ARG A 122 -3.69 18.82 26.02
#